data_6443a3469d1b48149692c05ef9f6c3a3
#
_entry.id   6443a3469d1b48149692c05ef9f6c3a3
#
_cell.length_a   1.000
_cell.length_b   1.000
_cell.length_c   1.000
_cell.angle_alpha   90.00
_cell.angle_beta   90.00
_cell.angle_gamma   90.00
#
_symmetry.space_group_name_H-M   'P 1'
#
loop_
_entity.id
_entity.type
_entity.pdbx_description
1 polymer ?
#
loop_
_entity_poly.entity_id
_entity_poly.type
_entity_poly.pdbx_seq_one_letter_code
_entity_poly.pdbx_strand_id
1 'polypeptide(L)'
;MKDDIVIVSATRTPVGAFNGAFANLPAHELGKTAIRAALERAGVEGGRVSEVIMGQILTAGQGQNPARQASIAAGIPVESPAWGVNQLCGSGLRAVALGYQAILNGDSEIVVAGGQESMSMAPHCQHLRGGVKMGSFEMIDTMIKDGLWDAFNGYHMGTTAENVAKKWQITRKQQDEFAVASQNKTEAAMKAGKFKDEITPVTVKTRKGDVVVDTDEFPKAGVTLESISKLRPAFDKEGTVTAANASGINDGGAAVVLMKASEAARLGKTPLARIVSWAHAGVDPAIMGTGPIPASRAALKKAGWKKEDLDLVEANEAFAAQACAVNKDLGWDTSKVNVNGGAIALGHPIGASGTRVLVTLLYEMQKRNAKKGLATLCIGGGMGIAMCVER
;
A
#
# COMPACT_ATOMS: atom_id res chain seq x y z
N MET A 1 4.33 21.65 -25.39
CA MET A 1 4.01 20.31 -24.89
C MET A 1 3.96 20.39 -23.36
N LYS A 2 3.01 19.75 -22.72
CA LYS A 2 2.91 19.71 -21.26
C LYS A 2 4.05 18.83 -20.74
N ASP A 3 4.86 19.33 -19.80
CA ASP A 3 5.98 18.60 -19.24
C ASP A 3 5.45 17.45 -18.35
N ASP A 4 5.83 16.21 -18.66
CA ASP A 4 5.35 15.03 -17.93
C ASP A 4 5.91 15.03 -16.49
N ILE A 5 5.12 14.51 -15.57
CA ILE A 5 5.59 14.25 -14.21
C ILE A 5 6.10 12.80 -14.14
N VAL A 6 7.34 12.65 -13.70
CA VAL A 6 8.05 11.37 -13.69
C VAL A 6 8.41 10.93 -12.27
N ILE A 7 8.52 9.62 -12.10
CA ILE A 7 9.05 8.97 -10.91
C ILE A 7 10.51 8.63 -11.20
N VAL A 8 11.43 9.26 -10.48
CA VAL A 8 12.88 9.04 -10.69
C VAL A 8 13.48 8.03 -9.73
N SER A 9 12.77 7.75 -8.63
CA SER A 9 13.20 6.75 -7.64
C SER A 9 11.99 6.18 -6.92
N ALA A 10 12.13 4.92 -6.49
CA ALA A 10 11.13 4.19 -5.73
C ALA A 10 11.82 3.22 -4.77
N THR A 11 11.26 3.04 -3.58
CA THR A 11 11.75 2.05 -2.62
C THR A 11 10.69 1.71 -1.58
N ARG A 12 10.86 0.57 -0.92
CA ARG A 12 10.07 0.17 0.25
C ARG A 12 10.95 -0.49 1.30
N THR A 13 10.49 -0.50 2.53
CA THR A 13 11.05 -1.37 3.56
C THR A 13 10.60 -2.82 3.31
N PRO A 14 11.21 -3.82 3.96
CA PRO A 14 10.53 -5.10 4.16
C PRO A 14 9.18 -4.88 4.81
N VAL A 15 8.25 -5.81 4.60
CA VAL A 15 6.96 -5.85 5.30
C VAL A 15 7.10 -6.74 6.52
N GLY A 16 6.93 -6.13 7.70
CA GLY A 16 6.95 -6.83 8.99
C GLY A 16 5.62 -7.54 9.27
N ALA A 17 5.68 -8.67 9.96
CA ALA A 17 4.51 -9.34 10.50
C ALA A 17 3.98 -8.59 11.74
N PHE A 18 2.71 -8.79 12.06
CA PHE A 18 2.11 -8.25 13.27
C PHE A 18 2.86 -8.73 14.53
N ASN A 19 3.30 -7.78 15.34
CA ASN A 19 4.16 -8.03 16.49
C ASN A 19 5.48 -8.78 16.15
N GLY A 20 5.95 -8.65 14.91
CA GLY A 20 7.20 -9.26 14.41
C GLY A 20 8.39 -8.33 14.50
N ALA A 21 9.24 -8.34 13.49
CA ALA A 21 10.52 -7.64 13.47
C ALA A 21 10.41 -6.13 13.74
N PHE A 22 9.28 -5.50 13.39
CA PHE A 22 9.04 -4.06 13.58
C PHE A 22 8.09 -3.74 14.73
N ALA A 23 7.80 -4.69 15.62
CA ALA A 23 6.80 -4.56 16.69
C ALA A 23 6.94 -3.28 17.55
N ASN A 24 8.16 -2.78 17.75
CA ASN A 24 8.46 -1.62 18.57
C ASN A 24 8.99 -0.44 17.73
N LEU A 25 8.81 -0.45 16.43
CA LEU A 25 9.30 0.59 15.54
C LEU A 25 8.14 1.48 15.09
N PRO A 26 8.14 2.78 15.46
CA PRO A 26 7.08 3.69 15.04
C PRO A 26 7.02 3.83 13.51
N ALA A 27 5.83 4.09 12.98
CA ALA A 27 5.61 4.22 11.55
C ALA A 27 6.56 5.24 10.89
N HIS A 28 6.84 6.36 11.56
CA HIS A 28 7.73 7.41 11.01
C HIS A 28 9.20 6.95 10.87
N GLU A 29 9.67 5.96 11.62
CA GLU A 29 11.00 5.36 11.43
C GLU A 29 11.08 4.52 10.15
N LEU A 30 9.98 3.79 9.82
CA LEU A 30 9.85 3.08 8.55
C LEU A 30 9.77 4.07 7.38
N GLY A 31 8.96 5.13 7.54
CA GLY A 31 8.86 6.23 6.58
C GLY A 31 10.19 6.94 6.36
N LYS A 32 10.90 7.28 7.44
CA LYS A 32 12.25 7.85 7.37
C LYS A 32 13.19 6.99 6.52
N THR A 33 13.20 5.69 6.76
CA THR A 33 14.06 4.75 6.01
C THR A 33 13.72 4.76 4.53
N ALA A 34 12.43 4.71 4.19
CA ALA A 34 11.98 4.76 2.80
C ALA A 34 12.29 6.09 2.12
N ILE A 35 12.04 7.23 2.80
CA ILE A 35 12.33 8.58 2.27
C ILE A 35 13.81 8.75 2.00
N ARG A 36 14.68 8.42 2.98
CA ARG A 36 16.13 8.53 2.84
C ARG A 36 16.63 7.71 1.66
N ALA A 37 16.25 6.45 1.58
CA ALA A 37 16.68 5.57 0.52
C ALA A 37 16.14 6.00 -0.87
N ALA A 38 14.92 6.54 -0.94
CA ALA A 38 14.39 7.08 -2.18
C ALA A 38 15.21 8.27 -2.67
N LEU A 39 15.63 9.18 -1.78
CA LEU A 39 16.49 10.32 -2.10
C LEU A 39 17.90 9.86 -2.52
N GLU A 40 18.50 8.93 -1.78
CA GLU A 40 19.81 8.36 -2.09
C GLU A 40 19.83 7.70 -3.48
N ARG A 41 18.81 6.87 -3.79
CA ARG A 41 18.67 6.24 -5.11
C ARG A 41 18.42 7.24 -6.24
N ALA A 42 17.68 8.31 -5.96
CA ALA A 42 17.47 9.41 -6.89
C ALA A 42 18.75 10.26 -7.07
N GLY A 43 19.69 10.21 -6.12
CA GLY A 43 20.81 11.15 -6.02
C GLY A 43 20.29 12.59 -5.92
N VAL A 44 19.24 12.81 -5.12
CA VAL A 44 18.62 14.11 -4.85
C VAL A 44 18.92 14.48 -3.40
N GLU A 45 19.52 15.66 -3.20
CA GLU A 45 19.76 16.19 -1.86
C GLU A 45 18.46 16.61 -1.19
N GLY A 46 18.37 16.41 0.13
CA GLY A 46 17.18 16.77 0.91
C GLY A 46 16.77 18.25 0.77
N GLY A 47 17.76 19.16 0.62
CA GLY A 47 17.50 20.58 0.40
C GLY A 47 16.82 20.95 -0.93
N ARG A 48 16.70 20.01 -1.85
CA ARG A 48 15.97 20.17 -3.12
C ARG A 48 14.50 19.76 -3.04
N VAL A 49 14.09 19.11 -1.95
CA VAL A 49 12.72 18.63 -1.78
C VAL A 49 11.80 19.80 -1.42
N SER A 50 10.79 20.05 -2.24
CA SER A 50 9.80 21.10 -2.00
C SER A 50 8.84 20.71 -0.86
N GLU A 51 8.38 19.46 -0.84
CA GLU A 51 7.50 18.94 0.21
C GLU A 51 7.54 17.41 0.31
N VAL A 52 7.04 16.89 1.44
CA VAL A 52 6.86 15.45 1.68
C VAL A 52 5.41 15.14 1.99
N ILE A 53 4.83 14.15 1.31
CA ILE A 53 3.44 13.71 1.51
C ILE A 53 3.45 12.22 1.84
N MET A 54 2.99 11.85 3.06
CA MET A 54 2.99 10.46 3.50
C MET A 54 1.59 9.99 3.90
N GLY A 55 1.19 8.86 3.32
CA GLY A 55 -0.02 8.15 3.74
C GLY A 55 0.19 7.47 5.10
N GLN A 56 -0.74 7.66 6.03
CA GLN A 56 -0.79 6.93 7.30
C GLN A 56 -2.19 7.02 7.89
N ILE A 57 -2.66 5.94 8.49
CA ILE A 57 -4.01 5.84 9.09
C ILE A 57 -3.94 5.89 10.61
N LEU A 58 -3.09 5.05 11.20
CA LEU A 58 -3.02 4.83 12.63
C LEU A 58 -2.03 5.79 13.27
N THR A 59 -2.50 7.00 13.57
CA THR A 59 -1.65 8.11 14.06
C THR A 59 -1.81 8.39 15.54
N ALA A 60 -2.73 7.70 16.24
CA ALA A 60 -2.99 7.93 17.65
C ALA A 60 -1.73 7.71 18.52
N GLY A 61 -1.43 8.69 19.38
CA GLY A 61 -0.30 8.60 20.31
C GLY A 61 1.10 8.69 19.69
N GLN A 62 1.23 8.97 18.38
CA GLN A 62 2.53 9.02 17.69
C GLN A 62 3.17 10.43 17.63
N GLY A 63 2.61 11.37 18.35
CA GLY A 63 3.09 12.76 18.34
C GLY A 63 2.52 13.58 17.18
N GLN A 64 2.98 14.82 17.06
CA GLN A 64 2.51 15.70 16.01
C GLN A 64 3.06 15.27 14.65
N ASN A 65 2.15 15.11 13.67
CA ASN A 65 2.47 14.94 12.26
C ASN A 65 3.60 13.92 12.00
N PRO A 66 3.32 12.62 12.05
CA PRO A 66 4.32 11.57 11.80
C PRO A 66 5.02 11.66 10.44
N ALA A 67 4.37 12.22 9.42
CA ALA A 67 5.00 12.51 8.13
C ALA A 67 6.13 13.54 8.26
N ARG A 68 5.91 14.58 9.07
CA ARG A 68 6.91 15.59 9.37
C ARG A 68 8.08 14.99 10.16
N GLN A 69 7.80 14.13 11.13
CA GLN A 69 8.82 13.41 11.88
C GLN A 69 9.70 12.56 10.95
N ALA A 70 9.08 11.81 10.04
CA ALA A 70 9.80 11.00 9.05
C ALA A 70 10.68 11.86 8.11
N SER A 71 10.13 12.97 7.61
CA SER A 71 10.82 13.92 6.72
C SER A 71 12.09 14.48 7.34
N ILE A 72 11.99 15.07 8.52
CA ILE A 72 13.15 15.67 9.24
C ILE A 72 14.17 14.60 9.60
N ALA A 73 13.71 13.44 10.12
CA ALA A 73 14.60 12.34 10.47
C ALA A 73 15.29 11.71 9.25
N ALA A 74 14.74 11.86 8.06
CA ALA A 74 15.35 11.45 6.79
C ALA A 74 16.44 12.43 6.30
N GLY A 75 16.58 13.61 6.92
CA GLY A 75 17.56 14.63 6.54
C GLY A 75 17.03 15.70 5.59
N ILE A 76 15.72 15.82 5.44
CA ILE A 76 15.10 16.92 4.70
C ILE A 76 15.04 18.15 5.61
N PRO A 77 15.43 19.36 5.13
CA PRO A 77 15.48 20.57 5.93
C PRO A 77 14.13 20.97 6.52
N VAL A 78 14.18 21.74 7.59
CA VAL A 78 12.97 22.20 8.30
C VAL A 78 12.14 23.19 7.47
N GLU A 79 12.70 23.80 6.48
CA GLU A 79 12.04 24.72 5.54
C GLU A 79 11.10 23.99 4.58
N SER A 80 11.35 22.71 4.31
CA SER A 80 10.49 21.89 3.44
C SER A 80 9.30 21.36 4.24
N PRO A 81 8.03 21.75 3.96
CA PRO A 81 6.87 21.25 4.68
C PRO A 81 6.66 19.75 4.46
N ALA A 82 6.00 19.12 5.42
CA ALA A 82 5.57 17.74 5.31
C ALA A 82 4.20 17.55 5.95
N TRP A 83 3.37 16.69 5.39
CA TRP A 83 2.04 16.40 5.89
C TRP A 83 1.57 14.99 5.59
N GLY A 84 0.60 14.52 6.36
CA GLY A 84 0.02 13.19 6.25
C GLY A 84 -1.32 13.19 5.54
N VAL A 85 -1.63 12.11 4.83
CA VAL A 85 -2.93 11.87 4.21
C VAL A 85 -3.54 10.56 4.70
N ASN A 86 -4.81 10.59 5.04
CA ASN A 86 -5.61 9.42 5.37
C ASN A 86 -6.72 9.25 4.33
N GLN A 87 -6.54 8.30 3.45
CA GLN A 87 -7.56 7.71 2.58
C GLN A 87 -7.50 6.19 2.74
N LEU A 88 -7.35 5.70 3.98
CA LEU A 88 -7.23 4.29 4.33
C LEU A 88 -6.23 3.57 3.41
N CYS A 89 -6.57 2.40 2.87
CA CYS A 89 -5.66 1.59 2.04
C CYS A 89 -5.09 2.33 0.81
N GLY A 90 -5.78 3.36 0.35
CA GLY A 90 -5.35 4.17 -0.79
C GLY A 90 -4.37 5.29 -0.46
N SER A 91 -4.09 5.56 0.82
CA SER A 91 -3.33 6.74 1.28
C SER A 91 -1.98 6.91 0.59
N GLY A 92 -1.21 5.84 0.48
CA GLY A 92 0.11 5.89 -0.16
C GLY A 92 0.04 6.25 -1.65
N LEU A 93 -0.89 5.67 -2.40
CA LEU A 93 -1.09 6.01 -3.82
C LEU A 93 -1.72 7.41 -3.99
N ARG A 94 -2.56 7.82 -3.01
CA ARG A 94 -3.11 9.18 -2.97
C ARG A 94 -2.03 10.22 -2.71
N ALA A 95 -1.06 9.93 -1.85
CA ALA A 95 0.09 10.81 -1.62
C ALA A 95 0.87 11.04 -2.92
N VAL A 96 1.09 10.00 -3.72
CA VAL A 96 1.73 10.12 -5.05
C VAL A 96 0.88 10.97 -6.00
N ALA A 97 -0.44 10.77 -6.01
CA ALA A 97 -1.35 11.56 -6.84
C ALA A 97 -1.36 13.05 -6.43
N LEU A 98 -1.26 13.36 -5.14
CA LEU A 98 -1.18 14.72 -4.63
C LEU A 98 0.15 15.37 -4.97
N GLY A 99 1.27 14.65 -4.84
CA GLY A 99 2.58 15.12 -5.30
C GLY A 99 2.60 15.41 -6.82
N TYR A 100 2.00 14.52 -7.61
CA TYR A 100 1.78 14.76 -9.04
C TYR A 100 1.03 16.07 -9.29
N GLN A 101 -0.05 16.31 -8.54
CA GLN A 101 -0.86 17.53 -8.69
C GLN A 101 -0.10 18.80 -8.28
N ALA A 102 0.65 18.76 -7.17
CA ALA A 102 1.46 19.88 -6.68
C ALA A 102 2.51 20.31 -7.72
N ILE A 103 3.22 19.34 -8.32
CA ILE A 103 4.22 19.63 -9.36
C ILE A 103 3.53 20.13 -10.64
N LEU A 104 2.40 19.55 -11.03
CA LEU A 104 1.68 19.94 -12.21
C LEU A 104 1.16 21.38 -12.15
N ASN A 105 0.72 21.80 -10.96
CA ASN A 105 0.23 23.17 -10.70
C ASN A 105 1.38 24.18 -10.52
N GLY A 106 2.62 23.73 -10.31
CA GLY A 106 3.77 24.59 -10.06
C GLY A 106 3.95 24.99 -8.60
N ASP A 107 3.23 24.35 -7.67
CA ASP A 107 3.37 24.60 -6.23
C ASP A 107 4.66 23.96 -5.69
N SER A 108 5.13 22.88 -6.32
CA SER A 108 6.33 22.13 -5.93
C SER A 108 7.15 21.73 -7.15
N GLU A 109 8.49 21.63 -6.99
CA GLU A 109 9.41 21.16 -8.05
C GLU A 109 9.76 19.67 -7.88
N ILE A 110 10.14 19.28 -6.65
CA ILE A 110 10.50 17.91 -6.28
C ILE A 110 9.68 17.51 -5.06
N VAL A 111 8.93 16.45 -5.18
CA VAL A 111 8.08 15.91 -4.10
C VAL A 111 8.52 14.50 -3.74
N VAL A 112 8.69 14.23 -2.45
CA VAL A 112 8.76 12.87 -1.93
C VAL A 112 7.37 12.47 -1.47
N ALA A 113 6.80 11.45 -2.12
CA ALA A 113 5.48 10.94 -1.79
C ALA A 113 5.55 9.48 -1.39
N GLY A 114 4.77 9.07 -0.40
CA GLY A 114 4.84 7.70 0.06
C GLY A 114 3.76 7.33 1.04
N GLY A 115 4.05 6.32 1.85
CA GLY A 115 3.23 5.91 2.97
C GLY A 115 4.03 5.11 3.98
N GLN A 116 3.54 5.12 5.20
CA GLN A 116 4.11 4.45 6.35
C GLN A 116 2.99 3.93 7.25
N GLU A 117 3.20 2.79 7.90
CA GLU A 117 2.25 2.26 8.88
C GLU A 117 2.97 1.36 9.87
N SER A 118 2.59 1.44 11.13
CA SER A 118 2.92 0.45 12.14
C SER A 118 1.62 0.02 12.80
N MET A 119 1.06 -1.08 12.32
CA MET A 119 -0.17 -1.65 12.88
C MET A 119 0.13 -2.31 14.23
N SER A 120 1.35 -2.80 14.42
CA SER A 120 1.81 -3.38 15.69
C SER A 120 1.86 -2.36 16.83
N MET A 121 2.07 -1.08 16.53
CA MET A 121 2.12 -0.01 17.54
C MET A 121 0.81 0.79 17.64
N ALA A 122 -0.27 0.36 16.99
CA ALA A 122 -1.57 1.00 17.15
C ALA A 122 -2.04 0.89 18.61
N PRO A 123 -2.27 2.00 19.32
CA PRO A 123 -2.60 1.96 20.72
C PRO A 123 -4.06 1.59 20.94
N HIS A 124 -4.35 1.13 22.15
CA HIS A 124 -5.71 1.16 22.68
C HIS A 124 -5.96 2.51 23.33
N CYS A 125 -7.14 3.09 23.17
CA CYS A 125 -7.51 4.39 23.71
C CYS A 125 -8.84 4.37 24.44
N GLN A 126 -9.08 5.44 25.22
CA GLN A 126 -10.33 5.66 25.94
C GLN A 126 -10.63 7.17 26.03
N HIS A 127 -11.92 7.54 25.95
CA HIS A 127 -12.39 8.91 26.12
C HIS A 127 -12.53 9.25 27.61
N LEU A 128 -11.44 9.70 28.25
CA LEU A 128 -11.40 9.94 29.70
C LEU A 128 -11.48 11.42 30.12
N ARG A 129 -11.58 12.40 29.19
CA ARG A 129 -11.62 13.82 29.54
C ARG A 129 -12.87 14.18 30.37
N GLY A 130 -14.00 13.49 30.18
CA GLY A 130 -15.20 13.61 30.97
C GLY A 130 -15.21 12.79 32.26
N GLY A 131 -14.18 11.98 32.49
CA GLY A 131 -14.06 11.05 33.61
C GLY A 131 -15.00 9.85 33.51
N VAL A 132 -14.81 8.91 34.45
CA VAL A 132 -15.70 7.75 34.68
C VAL A 132 -16.13 7.81 36.14
N LYS A 133 -17.39 8.16 36.37
CA LYS A 133 -17.90 8.34 37.75
C LYS A 133 -18.03 7.01 38.49
N MET A 134 -18.46 5.94 37.84
CA MET A 134 -18.70 4.63 38.43
C MET A 134 -18.76 3.56 37.34
N GLY A 135 -18.32 2.35 37.66
CA GLY A 135 -18.36 1.19 36.75
C GLY A 135 -17.12 1.00 35.92
N SER A 136 -17.13 -0.08 35.14
CA SER A 136 -16.05 -0.43 34.21
C SER A 136 -16.13 0.40 32.95
N PHE A 137 -14.99 0.47 32.18
CA PHE A 137 -14.94 1.04 30.85
C PHE A 137 -14.17 0.11 29.93
N GLU A 138 -14.45 0.19 28.63
CA GLU A 138 -13.76 -0.56 27.60
C GLU A 138 -12.65 0.28 26.97
N MET A 139 -11.51 -0.37 26.67
CA MET A 139 -10.45 0.20 25.84
C MET A 139 -10.78 -0.07 24.37
N ILE A 140 -10.67 0.96 23.55
CA ILE A 140 -10.91 0.89 22.10
C ILE A 140 -9.60 0.55 21.40
N ASP A 141 -9.56 -0.57 20.69
CA ASP A 141 -8.45 -0.91 19.77
C ASP A 141 -8.52 0.01 18.54
N THR A 142 -7.58 0.94 18.43
CA THR A 142 -7.56 1.91 17.33
C THR A 142 -7.21 1.27 16.00
N MET A 143 -6.46 0.16 15.97
CA MET A 143 -6.18 -0.58 14.74
C MET A 143 -7.50 -1.11 14.13
N ILE A 144 -8.36 -1.68 14.95
CA ILE A 144 -9.68 -2.15 14.50
C ILE A 144 -10.58 -0.96 14.19
N LYS A 145 -10.75 -0.05 15.15
CA LYS A 145 -11.75 1.04 15.06
C LYS A 145 -11.51 2.00 13.91
N ASP A 146 -10.25 2.40 13.69
CA ASP A 146 -9.88 3.42 12.72
C ASP A 146 -9.39 2.82 11.38
N GLY A 147 -8.88 1.58 11.39
CA GLY A 147 -8.31 0.94 10.20
C GLY A 147 -9.15 -0.17 9.58
N LEU A 148 -9.86 -0.97 10.39
CA LEU A 148 -10.46 -2.23 9.96
C LEU A 148 -11.98 -2.32 10.16
N TRP A 149 -12.63 -1.24 10.61
CA TRP A 149 -14.05 -1.19 10.91
C TRP A 149 -14.83 -0.33 9.92
N ASP A 150 -15.91 -0.88 9.36
CA ASP A 150 -16.84 -0.08 8.57
C ASP A 150 -17.66 0.82 9.52
N ALA A 151 -17.36 2.11 9.48
CA ALA A 151 -18.00 3.10 10.33
C ALA A 151 -19.48 3.32 10.00
N PHE A 152 -19.92 2.98 8.80
CA PHE A 152 -21.30 3.19 8.31
C PHE A 152 -22.20 2.01 8.67
N ASN A 153 -21.70 0.79 8.52
CA ASN A 153 -22.48 -0.42 8.72
C ASN A 153 -22.19 -1.12 10.07
N GLY A 154 -21.14 -0.70 10.79
CA GLY A 154 -20.86 -1.18 12.13
C GLY A 154 -20.29 -2.61 12.21
N TYR A 155 -19.47 -3.02 11.24
CA TYR A 155 -18.83 -4.33 11.21
C TYR A 155 -17.40 -4.29 10.65
N HIS A 156 -16.66 -5.38 10.81
CA HIS A 156 -15.28 -5.51 10.35
C HIS A 156 -15.19 -5.55 8.82
N MET A 157 -14.05 -5.08 8.25
CA MET A 157 -13.78 -5.12 6.81
C MET A 157 -13.92 -6.53 6.21
N GLY A 158 -13.67 -7.59 6.97
CA GLY A 158 -13.89 -8.96 6.54
C GLY A 158 -15.35 -9.26 6.19
N THR A 159 -16.32 -8.63 6.86
CA THR A 159 -17.74 -8.74 6.51
C THR A 159 -18.03 -8.08 5.16
N THR A 160 -17.36 -6.99 4.81
CA THR A 160 -17.47 -6.39 3.47
C THR A 160 -16.96 -7.35 2.39
N ALA A 161 -15.92 -8.15 2.69
CA ALA A 161 -15.41 -9.18 1.79
C ALA A 161 -16.41 -10.33 1.60
N GLU A 162 -17.11 -10.75 2.66
CA GLU A 162 -18.23 -11.72 2.54
C GLU A 162 -19.36 -11.17 1.67
N ASN A 163 -19.71 -9.88 1.82
CA ASN A 163 -20.70 -9.21 0.97
C ASN A 163 -20.29 -9.24 -0.51
N VAL A 164 -19.01 -8.99 -0.80
CA VAL A 164 -18.48 -9.09 -2.16
C VAL A 164 -18.51 -10.52 -2.66
N ALA A 165 -18.07 -11.50 -1.86
CA ALA A 165 -18.11 -12.92 -2.21
C ALA A 165 -19.53 -13.36 -2.60
N LYS A 166 -20.52 -13.00 -1.79
CA LYS A 166 -21.93 -13.28 -2.03
C LYS A 166 -22.44 -12.63 -3.31
N LYS A 167 -22.21 -11.32 -3.48
CA LYS A 167 -22.73 -10.53 -4.61
C LYS A 167 -22.12 -10.94 -5.95
N TRP A 168 -20.81 -11.24 -5.99
CA TRP A 168 -20.09 -11.67 -7.20
C TRP A 168 -20.05 -13.19 -7.36
N GLN A 169 -20.65 -13.95 -6.43
CA GLN A 169 -20.66 -15.42 -6.43
C GLN A 169 -19.24 -15.99 -6.48
N ILE A 170 -18.37 -15.49 -5.60
CA ILE A 170 -17.01 -16.00 -5.43
C ILE A 170 -17.01 -17.05 -4.34
N THR A 171 -16.76 -18.30 -4.72
CA THR A 171 -16.80 -19.43 -3.79
C THR A 171 -15.59 -19.44 -2.87
N ARG A 172 -15.68 -20.15 -1.73
CA ARG A 172 -14.57 -20.42 -0.84
C ARG A 172 -13.37 -21.04 -1.59
N LYS A 173 -13.63 -22.00 -2.45
CA LYS A 173 -12.60 -22.68 -3.24
C LYS A 173 -11.83 -21.69 -4.12
N GLN A 174 -12.52 -20.81 -4.84
CA GLN A 174 -11.88 -19.79 -5.66
C GLN A 174 -11.00 -18.84 -4.84
N GLN A 175 -11.44 -18.45 -3.64
CA GLN A 175 -10.68 -17.61 -2.74
C GLN A 175 -9.41 -18.31 -2.23
N ASP A 176 -9.52 -19.58 -1.85
CA ASP A 176 -8.39 -20.36 -1.37
C ASP A 176 -7.38 -20.64 -2.50
N GLU A 177 -7.86 -20.98 -3.72
CA GLU A 177 -6.99 -21.13 -4.90
C GLU A 177 -6.24 -19.84 -5.23
N PHE A 178 -6.91 -18.70 -5.14
CA PHE A 178 -6.27 -17.38 -5.32
C PHE A 178 -5.20 -17.11 -4.25
N ALA A 179 -5.50 -17.39 -2.99
CA ALA A 179 -4.56 -17.20 -1.89
C ALA A 179 -3.31 -18.09 -2.02
N VAL A 180 -3.49 -19.36 -2.38
CA VAL A 180 -2.39 -20.29 -2.66
C VAL A 180 -1.54 -19.79 -3.82
N ALA A 181 -2.17 -19.31 -4.90
CA ALA A 181 -1.45 -18.75 -6.04
C ALA A 181 -0.62 -17.51 -5.66
N SER A 182 -1.18 -16.61 -4.83
CA SER A 182 -0.45 -15.43 -4.32
C SER A 182 0.76 -15.84 -3.48
N GLN A 183 0.60 -16.78 -2.54
CA GLN A 183 1.71 -17.30 -1.71
C GLN A 183 2.81 -17.96 -2.57
N ASN A 184 2.44 -18.81 -3.51
CA ASN A 184 3.40 -19.53 -4.34
C ASN A 184 4.15 -18.59 -5.29
N LYS A 185 3.48 -17.58 -5.87
CA LYS A 185 4.13 -16.52 -6.66
C LYS A 185 5.13 -15.74 -5.81
N THR A 186 4.75 -15.37 -4.58
CA THR A 186 5.63 -14.63 -3.66
C THR A 186 6.84 -15.48 -3.26
N GLU A 187 6.64 -16.74 -2.91
CA GLU A 187 7.74 -17.67 -2.58
C GLU A 187 8.73 -17.80 -3.76
N ALA A 188 8.22 -17.98 -4.97
CA ALA A 188 9.04 -18.06 -6.17
C ALA A 188 9.80 -16.75 -6.45
N ALA A 189 9.14 -15.59 -6.28
CA ALA A 189 9.73 -14.28 -6.44
C ALA A 189 10.84 -14.01 -5.42
N MET A 190 10.63 -14.38 -4.15
CA MET A 190 11.64 -14.26 -3.09
C MET A 190 12.87 -15.14 -3.40
N LYS A 191 12.66 -16.41 -3.76
CA LYS A 191 13.75 -17.34 -4.16
C LYS A 191 14.54 -16.81 -5.36
N ALA A 192 13.86 -16.17 -6.31
CA ALA A 192 14.49 -15.56 -7.48
C ALA A 192 15.09 -14.16 -7.21
N GLY A 193 15.01 -13.65 -5.98
CA GLY A 193 15.54 -12.33 -5.61
C GLY A 193 14.82 -11.15 -6.27
N LYS A 194 13.56 -11.32 -6.68
CA LYS A 194 12.78 -10.30 -7.40
C LYS A 194 12.57 -9.01 -6.60
N PHE A 195 12.53 -9.08 -5.27
CA PHE A 195 12.29 -7.93 -4.40
C PHE A 195 13.57 -7.22 -3.93
N LYS A 196 14.77 -7.74 -4.24
CA LYS A 196 16.03 -7.18 -3.73
C LYS A 196 16.25 -5.71 -4.11
N ASP A 197 15.90 -5.35 -5.35
CA ASP A 197 16.15 -3.99 -5.86
C ASP A 197 15.16 -2.96 -5.27
N GLU A 198 13.96 -3.39 -4.88
CA GLU A 198 12.93 -2.50 -4.34
C GLU A 198 13.02 -2.32 -2.82
N ILE A 199 13.58 -3.32 -2.12
CA ILE A 199 13.70 -3.30 -0.65
C ILE A 199 14.91 -2.45 -0.22
N THR A 200 14.68 -1.65 0.82
CA THR A 200 15.72 -1.00 1.60
C THR A 200 15.73 -1.60 3.00
N PRO A 201 16.87 -2.14 3.46
CA PRO A 201 16.99 -2.72 4.79
C PRO A 201 16.66 -1.73 5.91
N VAL A 202 16.07 -2.23 6.98
CA VAL A 202 15.76 -1.49 8.19
C VAL A 202 16.62 -2.00 9.34
N THR A 203 17.39 -1.12 9.97
CA THR A 203 18.14 -1.47 11.17
C THR A 203 17.26 -1.28 12.41
N VAL A 204 16.98 -2.35 13.11
CA VAL A 204 16.20 -2.38 14.36
C VAL A 204 17.14 -2.48 15.54
N LYS A 205 17.10 -1.51 16.44
CA LYS A 205 17.88 -1.52 17.68
C LYS A 205 17.23 -2.48 18.67
N THR A 206 17.98 -3.47 19.15
CA THR A 206 17.55 -4.41 20.18
C THR A 206 18.46 -4.38 21.39
N ARG A 207 18.05 -4.98 22.50
CA ARG A 207 18.89 -5.10 23.72
C ARG A 207 20.17 -5.92 23.48
N LYS A 208 20.18 -6.76 22.43
CA LYS A 208 21.31 -7.63 22.06
C LYS A 208 22.17 -7.05 20.94
N GLY A 209 21.90 -5.82 20.51
CA GLY A 209 22.57 -5.16 19.40
C GLY A 209 21.61 -4.86 18.23
N ASP A 210 22.15 -4.28 17.19
CA ASP A 210 21.40 -3.91 16.00
C ASP A 210 21.12 -5.13 15.13
N VAL A 211 19.89 -5.27 14.68
CA VAL A 211 19.44 -6.32 13.74
C VAL A 211 19.04 -5.68 12.44
N VAL A 212 19.61 -6.12 11.33
CA VAL A 212 19.23 -5.68 9.99
C VAL A 212 18.14 -6.59 9.45
N VAL A 213 16.98 -5.99 9.14
CA VAL A 213 15.85 -6.67 8.49
C VAL A 213 15.83 -6.24 7.03
N ASP A 214 16.05 -7.17 6.11
CA ASP A 214 16.20 -6.94 4.66
C ASP A 214 15.27 -7.79 3.80
N THR A 215 14.39 -8.55 4.42
CA THR A 215 13.50 -9.51 3.78
C THR A 215 12.09 -9.41 4.34
N ASP A 216 11.07 -9.57 3.50
CA ASP A 216 9.68 -9.62 3.93
C ASP A 216 9.45 -10.80 4.88
N GLU A 217 8.85 -10.52 6.05
CA GLU A 217 8.69 -11.48 7.14
C GLU A 217 7.39 -12.29 7.02
N PHE A 218 6.36 -11.71 6.40
CA PHE A 218 5.01 -12.27 6.42
C PHE A 218 4.78 -13.46 5.48
N PRO A 219 5.44 -13.59 4.29
CA PRO A 219 5.21 -14.68 3.36
C PRO A 219 5.42 -16.06 3.97
N LYS A 220 4.55 -17.02 3.60
CA LYS A 220 4.60 -18.41 4.07
C LYS A 220 5.01 -19.32 2.94
N ALA A 221 6.08 -20.10 3.15
CA ALA A 221 6.54 -21.07 2.18
C ALA A 221 5.68 -22.35 2.20
N GLY A 222 5.56 -23.01 1.05
CA GLY A 222 4.94 -24.32 0.93
C GLY A 222 3.44 -24.35 1.17
N VAL A 223 2.72 -23.23 0.97
CA VAL A 223 1.26 -23.18 1.13
C VAL A 223 0.58 -23.97 0.01
N THR A 224 -0.32 -24.88 0.41
CA THR A 224 -1.13 -25.70 -0.50
C THR A 224 -2.62 -25.52 -0.23
N LEU A 225 -3.46 -25.88 -1.18
CA LEU A 225 -4.91 -25.83 -1.00
C LEU A 225 -5.38 -26.74 0.16
N GLU A 226 -4.74 -27.91 0.33
CA GLU A 226 -5.03 -28.81 1.44
C GLU A 226 -4.72 -28.18 2.79
N SER A 227 -3.62 -27.41 2.90
CA SER A 227 -3.20 -26.77 4.15
C SER A 227 -4.14 -25.67 4.63
N ILE A 228 -4.86 -24.99 3.72
CA ILE A 228 -5.73 -23.86 4.07
C ILE A 228 -7.24 -24.14 3.97
N SER A 229 -7.66 -25.15 3.21
CA SER A 229 -9.09 -25.44 2.95
C SER A 229 -9.88 -25.77 4.22
N LYS A 230 -9.22 -26.30 5.26
CA LYS A 230 -9.83 -26.69 6.54
C LYS A 230 -9.98 -25.52 7.54
N LEU A 231 -9.46 -24.33 7.22
CA LEU A 231 -9.56 -23.16 8.09
C LEU A 231 -11.02 -22.70 8.21
N ARG A 232 -11.40 -22.32 9.43
CA ARG A 232 -12.74 -21.81 9.71
C ARG A 232 -12.89 -20.38 9.18
N PRO A 233 -14.06 -19.99 8.69
CA PRO A 233 -14.37 -18.60 8.41
C PRO A 233 -14.14 -17.71 9.64
N ALA A 234 -13.64 -16.49 9.41
CA ALA A 234 -13.20 -15.60 10.49
C ALA A 234 -14.26 -14.55 10.87
N PHE A 235 -15.16 -14.18 9.96
CA PHE A 235 -16.08 -13.05 10.15
C PHE A 235 -17.55 -13.43 10.17
N ASP A 236 -17.91 -14.55 9.56
CA ASP A 236 -19.26 -15.12 9.53
C ASP A 236 -19.12 -16.64 9.66
N LYS A 237 -19.93 -17.27 10.52
CA LYS A 237 -19.88 -18.74 10.74
C LYS A 237 -20.15 -19.53 9.47
N GLU A 238 -21.04 -19.03 8.61
CA GLU A 238 -21.39 -19.60 7.30
C GLU A 238 -20.62 -18.92 6.15
N GLY A 239 -19.59 -18.13 6.49
CA GLY A 239 -18.82 -17.36 5.53
C GLY A 239 -17.74 -18.14 4.80
N THR A 240 -16.97 -17.40 4.01
CA THR A 240 -15.96 -17.94 3.11
C THR A 240 -14.57 -17.32 3.34
N VAL A 241 -14.51 -16.19 4.02
CA VAL A 241 -13.28 -15.45 4.29
C VAL A 241 -12.57 -16.01 5.52
N THR A 242 -11.31 -16.37 5.36
CA THR A 242 -10.47 -16.95 6.42
C THR A 242 -9.19 -16.16 6.62
N ALA A 243 -8.45 -16.45 7.67
CA ALA A 243 -7.12 -15.87 7.91
C ALA A 243 -6.09 -16.17 6.79
N ALA A 244 -6.32 -17.20 5.96
CA ALA A 244 -5.40 -17.55 4.88
C ALA A 244 -5.77 -16.91 3.54
N ASN A 245 -7.02 -16.47 3.35
CA ASN A 245 -7.49 -15.83 2.12
C ASN A 245 -7.80 -14.33 2.31
N ALA A 246 -7.32 -13.76 3.41
CA ALA A 246 -7.27 -12.33 3.73
C ALA A 246 -5.83 -11.85 3.81
N SER A 247 -5.58 -10.57 3.58
CA SER A 247 -4.28 -9.95 3.83
C SER A 247 -3.95 -9.91 5.32
N GLY A 248 -2.67 -9.75 5.65
CA GLY A 248 -2.22 -9.68 7.03
C GLY A 248 -2.35 -8.28 7.64
N ILE A 249 -2.09 -8.24 8.95
CA ILE A 249 -1.83 -7.04 9.74
C ILE A 249 -0.31 -6.86 9.75
N ASN A 250 0.18 -5.72 9.26
CA ASN A 250 1.59 -5.59 8.94
C ASN A 250 2.13 -4.18 9.20
N ASP A 251 3.46 -4.08 9.23
CA ASP A 251 4.21 -2.84 9.38
C ASP A 251 5.07 -2.61 8.15
N GLY A 252 5.21 -1.37 7.69
CA GLY A 252 6.03 -1.07 6.51
C GLY A 252 6.02 0.40 6.11
N GLY A 253 6.95 0.75 5.22
CA GLY A 253 7.06 2.07 4.61
C GLY A 253 7.47 1.97 3.14
N ALA A 254 7.05 2.93 2.33
CA ALA A 254 7.44 3.04 0.93
C ALA A 254 7.45 4.51 0.51
N ALA A 255 8.33 4.88 -0.42
CA ALA A 255 8.44 6.24 -0.93
C ALA A 255 8.89 6.27 -2.39
N VAL A 256 8.46 7.30 -3.10
CA VAL A 256 8.89 7.65 -4.46
C VAL A 256 9.33 9.12 -4.52
N VAL A 257 10.21 9.45 -5.45
CA VAL A 257 10.61 10.83 -5.75
C VAL A 257 10.02 11.23 -7.09
N LEU A 258 9.29 12.35 -7.07
CA LEU A 258 8.57 12.91 -8.23
C LEU A 258 9.17 14.25 -8.65
N MET A 259 9.23 14.49 -9.95
CA MET A 259 9.59 15.78 -10.55
C MET A 259 9.09 15.87 -12.00
N LYS A 260 9.23 17.05 -12.61
CA LYS A 260 9.02 17.19 -14.07
C LYS A 260 10.10 16.44 -14.86
N ALA A 261 9.76 15.94 -16.03
CA ALA A 261 10.72 15.27 -16.91
C ALA A 261 11.89 16.20 -17.33
N SER A 262 11.62 17.49 -17.56
CA SER A 262 12.64 18.50 -17.83
C SER A 262 13.62 18.67 -16.65
N GLU A 263 13.11 18.63 -15.42
CA GLU A 263 13.94 18.72 -14.21
C GLU A 263 14.77 17.44 -14.03
N ALA A 264 14.19 16.27 -14.27
CA ALA A 264 14.93 15.01 -14.27
C ALA A 264 16.08 15.04 -15.28
N ALA A 265 15.84 15.51 -16.50
CA ALA A 265 16.86 15.65 -17.52
C ALA A 265 17.95 16.65 -17.12
N ARG A 266 17.56 17.82 -16.53
CA ARG A 266 18.49 18.84 -16.01
C ARG A 266 19.42 18.29 -14.92
N LEU A 267 18.89 17.38 -14.09
CA LEU A 267 19.64 16.71 -13.02
C LEU A 267 20.36 15.42 -13.49
N GLY A 268 20.26 15.05 -14.75
CA GLY A 268 20.86 13.82 -15.29
C GLY A 268 20.23 12.55 -14.72
N LYS A 269 18.93 12.58 -14.35
CA LYS A 269 18.22 11.44 -13.79
C LYS A 269 17.43 10.71 -14.86
N THR A 270 17.48 9.38 -14.81
CA THR A 270 16.67 8.52 -15.69
C THR A 270 15.39 8.16 -14.98
N PRO A 271 14.22 8.55 -15.51
CA PRO A 271 12.94 8.17 -14.90
C PRO A 271 12.71 6.65 -14.93
N LEU A 272 12.09 6.14 -13.86
CA LEU A 272 11.56 4.78 -13.81
C LEU A 272 10.30 4.66 -14.68
N ALA A 273 9.42 5.68 -14.59
CA ALA A 273 8.21 5.81 -15.40
C ALA A 273 7.66 7.25 -15.32
N ARG A 274 6.79 7.62 -16.27
CA ARG A 274 5.93 8.80 -16.15
C ARG A 274 4.56 8.41 -15.60
N ILE A 275 3.91 9.30 -14.87
CA ILE A 275 2.51 9.15 -14.44
C ILE A 275 1.63 9.64 -15.58
N VAL A 276 0.87 8.72 -16.18
CA VAL A 276 -0.02 9.03 -17.32
C VAL A 276 -1.34 9.57 -16.84
N SER A 277 -1.93 8.90 -15.86
CA SER A 277 -3.20 9.29 -15.28
C SER A 277 -3.38 8.66 -13.90
N TRP A 278 -4.32 9.21 -13.16
CA TRP A 278 -4.84 8.59 -11.95
C TRP A 278 -6.33 8.91 -11.78
N ALA A 279 -7.04 8.07 -11.05
CA ALA A 279 -8.42 8.31 -10.69
C ALA A 279 -8.77 7.66 -9.35
N HIS A 280 -9.76 8.19 -8.68
CA HIS A 280 -10.42 7.57 -7.56
C HIS A 280 -11.93 7.51 -7.82
N ALA A 281 -12.63 6.64 -7.11
CA ALA A 281 -14.07 6.49 -7.23
C ALA A 281 -14.66 6.05 -5.89
N GLY A 282 -15.91 6.41 -5.64
CA GLY A 282 -16.70 5.92 -4.54
C GLY A 282 -17.56 4.74 -4.96
N VAL A 283 -17.80 3.83 -4.02
CA VAL A 283 -18.74 2.71 -4.10
C VAL A 283 -19.46 2.56 -2.76
N ASP A 284 -20.49 1.74 -2.69
CA ASP A 284 -21.14 1.41 -1.43
C ASP A 284 -20.12 0.86 -0.41
N PRO A 285 -20.03 1.42 0.82
CA PRO A 285 -19.15 0.92 1.87
C PRO A 285 -19.26 -0.57 2.14
N ALA A 286 -20.47 -1.13 2.07
CA ALA A 286 -20.74 -2.54 2.29
C ALA A 286 -20.01 -3.49 1.32
N ILE A 287 -19.57 -2.96 0.17
CA ILE A 287 -18.82 -3.68 -0.86
C ILE A 287 -17.54 -2.93 -1.27
N MET A 288 -16.86 -2.30 -0.28
CA MET A 288 -15.68 -1.47 -0.50
C MET A 288 -14.61 -2.13 -1.37
N GLY A 289 -14.50 -3.46 -1.33
CA GLY A 289 -13.56 -4.25 -2.12
C GLY A 289 -13.69 -4.06 -3.63
N THR A 290 -14.82 -3.52 -4.11
CA THR A 290 -15.07 -3.29 -5.54
C THR A 290 -14.60 -1.92 -6.04
N GLY A 291 -14.11 -1.05 -5.15
CA GLY A 291 -13.60 0.27 -5.49
C GLY A 291 -12.57 0.31 -6.64
N PRO A 292 -11.67 -0.68 -6.80
CA PRO A 292 -10.75 -0.77 -7.94
C PRO A 292 -11.45 -0.79 -9.30
N ILE A 293 -12.67 -1.31 -9.39
CA ILE A 293 -13.40 -1.45 -10.66
C ILE A 293 -13.66 -0.08 -11.30
N PRO A 294 -14.43 0.82 -10.68
CA PRO A 294 -14.66 2.14 -11.26
C PRO A 294 -13.39 3.01 -11.29
N ALA A 295 -12.49 2.89 -10.31
CA ALA A 295 -11.26 3.66 -10.29
C ALA A 295 -10.33 3.30 -11.46
N SER A 296 -10.13 2.01 -11.74
CA SER A 296 -9.31 1.54 -12.86
C SER A 296 -9.91 1.92 -14.20
N ARG A 297 -11.23 1.75 -14.38
CA ARG A 297 -11.93 2.21 -15.59
C ARG A 297 -11.74 3.71 -15.84
N ALA A 298 -11.85 4.52 -14.78
CA ALA A 298 -11.67 5.96 -14.90
C ALA A 298 -10.20 6.35 -15.20
N ALA A 299 -9.23 5.69 -14.59
CA ALA A 299 -7.81 5.92 -14.85
C ALA A 299 -7.43 5.54 -16.29
N LEU A 300 -7.86 4.36 -16.76
CA LEU A 300 -7.66 3.91 -18.13
C LEU A 300 -8.29 4.87 -19.15
N LYS A 301 -9.53 5.32 -18.89
CA LYS A 301 -10.21 6.30 -19.74
C LYS A 301 -9.42 7.62 -19.84
N LYS A 302 -8.88 8.13 -18.72
CA LYS A 302 -8.05 9.33 -18.69
C LYS A 302 -6.72 9.13 -19.43
N ALA A 303 -6.14 7.93 -19.37
CA ALA A 303 -4.93 7.57 -20.10
C ALA A 303 -5.17 7.38 -21.61
N GLY A 304 -6.43 7.23 -22.04
CA GLY A 304 -6.76 6.81 -23.40
C GLY A 304 -6.40 5.35 -23.69
N TRP A 305 -6.32 4.51 -22.65
CA TRP A 305 -5.92 3.12 -22.75
C TRP A 305 -7.11 2.17 -22.59
N LYS A 306 -7.00 1.02 -23.22
CA LYS A 306 -7.84 -0.15 -22.98
C LYS A 306 -7.14 -1.07 -21.98
N LYS A 307 -7.87 -1.97 -21.34
CA LYS A 307 -7.30 -2.96 -20.42
C LYS A 307 -6.31 -3.92 -21.12
N GLU A 308 -6.53 -4.17 -22.40
CA GLU A 308 -5.67 -5.00 -23.24
C GLU A 308 -4.29 -4.37 -23.48
N ASP A 309 -4.19 -3.05 -23.39
CA ASP A 309 -2.91 -2.32 -23.55
C ASP A 309 -1.98 -2.48 -22.34
N LEU A 310 -2.51 -2.95 -21.20
CA LEU A 310 -1.71 -3.15 -20.00
C LEU A 310 -0.76 -4.33 -20.14
N ASP A 311 0.50 -4.09 -19.79
CA ASP A 311 1.52 -5.14 -19.69
C ASP A 311 1.56 -5.76 -18.29
N LEU A 312 1.36 -4.95 -17.25
CA LEU A 312 1.37 -5.38 -15.85
C LEU A 312 0.31 -4.61 -15.04
N VAL A 313 -0.23 -5.30 -14.04
CA VAL A 313 -1.15 -4.75 -13.06
C VAL A 313 -0.69 -5.16 -11.66
N GLU A 314 -0.61 -4.21 -10.74
CA GLU A 314 -0.52 -4.45 -9.31
C GLU A 314 -1.83 -4.02 -8.65
N ALA A 315 -2.65 -4.99 -8.27
CA ALA A 315 -3.94 -4.78 -7.61
C ALA A 315 -3.84 -5.28 -6.16
N ASN A 316 -4.04 -4.42 -5.18
CA ASN A 316 -3.91 -4.82 -3.78
C ASN A 316 -4.91 -5.92 -3.42
N GLU A 317 -4.41 -6.96 -2.76
CA GLU A 317 -5.18 -8.13 -2.32
C GLU A 317 -5.58 -7.97 -0.85
N ALA A 318 -6.51 -7.06 -0.55
CA ALA A 318 -7.02 -6.94 0.82
C ALA A 318 -7.71 -8.24 1.27
N PHE A 319 -8.48 -8.84 0.36
CA PHE A 319 -9.14 -10.15 0.50
C PHE A 319 -9.15 -10.87 -0.83
N ALA A 320 -9.02 -12.20 -0.84
CA ALA A 320 -9.14 -12.99 -2.06
C ALA A 320 -10.52 -12.83 -2.71
N ALA A 321 -11.59 -12.77 -1.91
CA ALA A 321 -12.95 -12.50 -2.39
C ALA A 321 -13.02 -11.23 -3.24
N GLN A 322 -12.44 -10.15 -2.73
CA GLN A 322 -12.38 -8.85 -3.41
C GLN A 322 -11.52 -8.92 -4.67
N ALA A 323 -10.33 -9.53 -4.61
CA ALA A 323 -9.42 -9.62 -5.74
C ALA A 323 -10.03 -10.45 -6.88
N CYS A 324 -10.68 -11.57 -6.57
CA CYS A 324 -11.41 -12.38 -7.54
C CYS A 324 -12.57 -11.60 -8.19
N ALA A 325 -13.33 -10.84 -7.40
CA ALA A 325 -14.43 -10.03 -7.91
C ALA A 325 -13.94 -8.92 -8.86
N VAL A 326 -12.87 -8.23 -8.50
CA VAL A 326 -12.23 -7.19 -9.33
C VAL A 326 -11.73 -7.78 -10.65
N ASN A 327 -11.02 -8.92 -10.60
CA ASN A 327 -10.52 -9.61 -11.78
C ASN A 327 -11.66 -10.03 -12.71
N LYS A 328 -12.74 -10.61 -12.13
CA LYS A 328 -13.93 -11.03 -12.87
C LYS A 328 -14.64 -9.87 -13.58
N ASP A 329 -14.84 -8.75 -12.88
CA ASP A 329 -15.59 -7.60 -13.39
C ASP A 329 -14.79 -6.79 -14.42
N LEU A 330 -13.51 -6.54 -14.19
CA LEU A 330 -12.64 -5.85 -15.14
C LEU A 330 -12.29 -6.73 -16.35
N GLY A 331 -12.28 -8.05 -16.21
CA GLY A 331 -12.02 -8.99 -17.28
C GLY A 331 -10.66 -8.77 -17.96
N TRP A 332 -9.65 -8.35 -17.21
CA TRP A 332 -8.28 -8.23 -17.68
C TRP A 332 -7.55 -9.58 -17.64
N ASP A 333 -6.38 -9.64 -18.26
CA ASP A 333 -5.54 -10.84 -18.26
C ASP A 333 -4.90 -11.03 -16.87
N THR A 334 -5.39 -12.01 -16.12
CA THR A 334 -4.91 -12.32 -14.77
C THR A 334 -3.46 -12.82 -14.72
N SER A 335 -2.89 -13.28 -15.84
CA SER A 335 -1.48 -13.65 -15.92
C SER A 335 -0.54 -12.45 -15.81
N LYS A 336 -1.06 -11.24 -16.02
CA LYS A 336 -0.37 -9.96 -15.87
C LYS A 336 -0.60 -9.29 -14.50
N VAL A 337 -1.47 -9.87 -13.65
CA VAL A 337 -1.85 -9.30 -12.36
C VAL A 337 -1.04 -9.94 -11.24
N ASN A 338 -0.42 -9.10 -10.40
CA ASN A 338 0.34 -9.52 -9.22
C ASN A 338 1.25 -10.71 -9.54
N VAL A 339 2.11 -10.52 -10.53
CA VAL A 339 2.96 -11.60 -11.08
C VAL A 339 3.96 -12.16 -10.08
N ASN A 340 4.26 -11.40 -9.03
CA ASN A 340 5.12 -11.79 -7.92
C ASN A 340 4.32 -12.06 -6.61
N GLY A 341 3.01 -12.28 -6.71
CA GLY A 341 2.12 -12.35 -5.56
C GLY A 341 1.69 -10.96 -5.08
N GLY A 342 0.84 -10.90 -4.07
CA GLY A 342 0.29 -9.66 -3.54
C GLY A 342 0.11 -9.66 -2.02
N ALA A 343 -0.77 -8.81 -1.52
CA ALA A 343 -0.88 -8.53 -0.08
C ALA A 343 -1.32 -9.72 0.79
N ILE A 344 -1.99 -10.72 0.23
CA ILE A 344 -2.32 -11.95 0.97
C ILE A 344 -1.03 -12.65 1.42
N ALA A 345 0.00 -12.62 0.59
CA ALA A 345 1.30 -13.21 0.89
C ALA A 345 2.28 -12.20 1.49
N LEU A 346 2.41 -11.00 0.89
CA LEU A 346 3.39 -9.98 1.30
C LEU A 346 2.95 -9.20 2.54
N GLY A 347 1.65 -9.07 2.78
CA GLY A 347 1.11 -8.25 3.85
C GLY A 347 0.53 -6.90 3.39
N HIS A 348 -0.18 -6.24 4.31
CA HIS A 348 -0.94 -5.01 4.04
C HIS A 348 -0.74 -3.94 5.11
N PRO A 349 0.44 -3.30 5.21
CA PRO A 349 0.62 -2.10 6.02
C PRO A 349 -0.21 -0.97 5.43
N ILE A 350 -1.39 -0.69 6.00
CA ILE A 350 -2.50 0.03 5.35
C ILE A 350 -2.03 1.31 4.66
N GLY A 351 -1.44 2.26 5.39
CA GLY A 351 -1.02 3.55 4.85
C GLY A 351 0.13 3.50 3.85
N ALA A 352 0.98 2.46 3.93
CA ALA A 352 2.10 2.26 3.02
C ALA A 352 1.71 1.51 1.74
N SER A 353 0.65 0.71 1.77
CA SER A 353 0.32 -0.25 0.71
C SER A 353 0.14 0.39 -0.65
N GLY A 354 -0.45 1.59 -0.74
CA GLY A 354 -0.65 2.27 -2.02
C GLY A 354 0.67 2.57 -2.74
N THR A 355 1.67 3.01 -2.01
CA THR A 355 3.01 3.22 -2.58
C THR A 355 3.75 1.90 -2.76
N ARG A 356 3.58 0.93 -1.85
CA ARG A 356 4.19 -0.40 -1.96
C ARG A 356 3.83 -1.08 -3.28
N VAL A 357 2.55 -1.11 -3.65
CA VAL A 357 2.12 -1.74 -4.91
C VAL A 357 2.69 -1.00 -6.13
N LEU A 358 2.78 0.33 -6.07
CA LEU A 358 3.41 1.11 -7.13
C LEU A 358 4.90 0.81 -7.26
N VAL A 359 5.63 0.71 -6.15
CA VAL A 359 7.07 0.37 -6.14
C VAL A 359 7.28 -1.00 -6.80
N THR A 360 6.53 -2.02 -6.40
CA THR A 360 6.63 -3.36 -6.97
C THR A 360 6.32 -3.35 -8.48
N LEU A 361 5.27 -2.62 -8.89
CA LEU A 361 4.92 -2.46 -10.30
C LEU A 361 6.08 -1.88 -11.11
N LEU A 362 6.69 -0.79 -10.64
CA LEU A 362 7.78 -0.09 -11.36
C LEU A 362 9.00 -1.00 -11.55
N TYR A 363 9.42 -1.72 -10.51
CA TYR A 363 10.56 -2.63 -10.60
C TYR A 363 10.29 -3.84 -11.50
N GLU A 364 9.08 -4.41 -11.43
CA GLU A 364 8.75 -5.53 -12.31
C GLU A 364 8.57 -5.08 -13.77
N MET A 365 8.03 -3.89 -14.01
CA MET A 365 8.01 -3.28 -15.35
C MET A 365 9.44 -3.13 -15.92
N GLN A 366 10.38 -2.70 -15.08
CA GLN A 366 11.77 -2.59 -15.49
C GLN A 366 12.38 -3.95 -15.86
N LYS A 367 12.18 -4.97 -15.00
CA LYS A 367 12.72 -6.32 -15.20
C LYS A 367 12.18 -7.02 -16.44
N ARG A 368 10.92 -6.75 -16.80
CA ARG A 368 10.26 -7.33 -17.98
C ARG A 368 10.31 -6.44 -19.22
N ASN A 369 10.89 -5.25 -19.13
CA ASN A 369 10.80 -4.23 -20.18
C ASN A 369 9.34 -3.91 -20.56
N ALA A 370 8.43 -4.02 -19.60
CA ALA A 370 7.02 -3.68 -19.77
C ALA A 370 6.85 -2.16 -19.89
N LYS A 371 5.91 -1.71 -20.70
CA LYS A 371 5.71 -0.29 -21.02
C LYS A 371 4.57 0.33 -20.24
N LYS A 372 3.42 -0.35 -20.13
CA LYS A 372 2.19 0.18 -19.55
C LYS A 372 1.80 -0.61 -18.31
N GLY A 373 1.73 0.08 -17.19
CA GLY A 373 1.37 -0.50 -15.89
C GLY A 373 0.21 0.22 -15.22
N LEU A 374 -0.52 -0.52 -14.38
CA LEU A 374 -1.60 0.02 -13.56
C LEU A 374 -1.46 -0.48 -12.12
N ALA A 375 -1.47 0.45 -11.15
CA ALA A 375 -1.58 0.17 -9.72
C ALA A 375 -2.97 0.54 -9.22
N THR A 376 -3.61 -0.33 -8.42
CA THR A 376 -4.96 -0.06 -7.88
C THR A 376 -5.18 -0.70 -6.52
N LEU A 377 -6.02 -0.05 -5.70
CA LEU A 377 -6.42 -0.54 -4.37
C LEU A 377 -7.90 -0.28 -4.11
N CYS A 378 -8.54 -1.22 -3.41
CA CYS A 378 -9.77 -0.95 -2.68
C CYS A 378 -9.46 -0.15 -1.41
N ILE A 379 -10.45 0.57 -0.93
CA ILE A 379 -10.31 1.51 0.19
C ILE A 379 -11.53 1.33 1.10
N GLY A 380 -11.29 1.15 2.39
CA GLY A 380 -12.35 1.13 3.40
C GLY A 380 -13.24 2.37 3.33
N GLY A 381 -14.50 2.25 3.74
CA GLY A 381 -15.48 3.31 3.57
C GLY A 381 -16.09 3.41 2.16
N GLY A 382 -15.77 2.45 1.28
CA GLY A 382 -16.38 2.36 -0.05
C GLY A 382 -15.71 3.25 -1.10
N MET A 383 -14.42 3.07 -1.32
CA MET A 383 -13.66 3.84 -2.32
C MET A 383 -12.66 2.94 -3.08
N GLY A 384 -12.10 3.47 -4.14
CA GLY A 384 -10.98 2.90 -4.86
C GLY A 384 -10.09 3.96 -5.46
N ILE A 385 -8.83 3.62 -5.71
CA ILE A 385 -7.87 4.47 -6.41
C ILE A 385 -7.09 3.64 -7.42
N ALA A 386 -6.76 4.25 -8.56
CA ALA A 386 -5.92 3.64 -9.60
C ALA A 386 -4.98 4.67 -10.23
N MET A 387 -3.81 4.22 -10.64
CA MET A 387 -2.80 5.03 -11.32
C MET A 387 -2.21 4.27 -12.50
N CYS A 388 -2.17 4.89 -13.67
CA CYS A 388 -1.52 4.39 -14.87
C CYS A 388 -0.12 5.01 -15.00
N VAL A 389 0.88 4.19 -15.23
CA VAL A 389 2.27 4.58 -15.41
C VAL A 389 2.83 4.01 -16.71
N GLU A 390 3.77 4.72 -17.33
CA GLU A 390 4.39 4.33 -18.61
C GLU A 390 5.91 4.52 -18.58
N ARG A 391 6.62 3.56 -19.19
CA ARG A 391 8.09 3.57 -19.34
C ARG A 391 8.51 3.84 -20.77
#